data_e27d49eb6432fbd756c8663fbbcd99a8
#
_entry.id   e27d49eb6432fbd756c8663fbbcd99a8
#
_cell.length_a   1.000
_cell.length_b   1.000
_cell.length_c   1.000
_cell.angle_alpha   90.00
_cell.angle_beta   90.00
_cell.angle_gamma   90.00
#
_symmetry.space_group_name_H-M   'P 1'
#
loop_
_entity.id
_entity.type
_entity.pdbx_description
1 polymer ?
#
loop_
_entity_poly.entity_id
_entity_poly.type
_entity_poly.pdbx_seq_one_letter_code
_entity_poly.pdbx_strand_id
1 'polypeptide(L)'
;NKYMPSNSETIISNQAHVGDSSIQTHAGVKFKGDGYYGRSDGIHTVQYTVTGFQGNIDMQATLAINPTADDWFTVTGTNLTSTDDSGQYNTGSHVFNFTGNFVWVRAYISNWTDGTVSSVLLNH
;
A
#
# COMPACT_ATOMS: atom_id res chain seq x y z
N ASN A 1 10.30 18.14 -20.90
CA ASN A 1 10.00 17.99 -20.42
C ASN A 1 10.31 17.91 -20.09
N LYS A 2 10.52 18.25 -20.14
CA LYS A 2 10.35 18.06 -19.51
C LYS A 2 9.75 18.19 -18.56
N TYR A 3 9.36 18.90 -18.95
CA TYR A 3 8.72 18.92 -17.74
C TYR A 3 8.41 17.55 -17.25
N MET A 4 8.24 17.36 -15.94
CA MET A 4 7.97 16.03 -15.45
C MET A 4 6.52 15.90 -15.03
N PRO A 5 5.79 14.95 -15.57
CA PRO A 5 4.49 14.62 -15.02
C PRO A 5 4.64 14.07 -13.61
N SER A 6 3.57 14.12 -12.87
CA SER A 6 3.50 13.47 -11.57
C SER A 6 3.75 11.98 -11.72
N ASN A 7 4.54 11.41 -10.81
CA ASN A 7 4.80 9.98 -10.75
C ASN A 7 3.87 9.26 -9.76
N SER A 8 2.80 9.92 -9.32
CA SER A 8 1.83 9.28 -8.45
C SER A 8 1.00 8.27 -9.20
N GLU A 9 0.88 7.08 -8.66
CA GLU A 9 0.10 5.99 -9.21
C GLU A 9 -0.95 5.55 -8.20
N THR A 10 -2.16 5.28 -8.67
CA THR A 10 -3.20 4.71 -7.82
C THR A 10 -3.02 3.21 -7.80
N ILE A 11 -2.54 2.66 -6.69
CA ILE A 11 -2.23 1.24 -6.59
C ILE A 11 -3.34 0.43 -5.92
N ILE A 12 -4.27 1.08 -5.23
CA ILE A 12 -5.55 0.52 -4.83
C ILE A 12 -6.60 1.60 -5.02
N SER A 13 -7.75 1.23 -5.58
CA SER A 13 -8.85 2.14 -5.81
C SER A 13 -10.13 1.53 -5.25
N ASN A 14 -10.69 2.19 -4.23
CA ASN A 14 -12.04 1.95 -3.72
C ASN A 14 -12.33 0.47 -3.41
N GLN A 15 -11.52 -0.14 -2.54
CA GLN A 15 -11.73 -1.50 -2.04
C GLN A 15 -12.52 -1.47 -0.75
N ALA A 16 -13.69 -2.07 -0.74
CA ALA A 16 -14.56 -2.12 0.43
C ALA A 16 -14.62 -3.54 0.98
N HIS A 17 -14.64 -3.64 2.32
CA HIS A 17 -14.93 -4.90 2.98
C HIS A 17 -16.35 -5.33 2.61
N VAL A 18 -16.59 -6.65 2.52
CA VAL A 18 -17.89 -7.17 2.10
C VAL A 18 -19.01 -6.93 3.12
N GLY A 19 -18.67 -6.46 4.34
CA GLY A 19 -19.67 -6.04 5.32
C GLY A 19 -20.18 -7.17 6.20
N ASP A 20 -19.54 -8.32 6.21
CA ASP A 20 -19.89 -9.41 7.11
C ASP A 20 -18.84 -9.55 8.23
N SER A 21 -18.89 -10.63 8.99
CA SER A 21 -17.95 -10.85 10.09
C SER A 21 -16.67 -11.53 9.67
N SER A 22 -16.43 -11.73 8.38
CA SER A 22 -15.22 -12.39 7.92
C SER A 22 -14.00 -11.47 8.07
N ILE A 23 -12.85 -12.09 8.25
CA ILE A 23 -11.56 -11.40 8.26
C ILE A 23 -10.95 -11.61 6.89
N GLN A 24 -10.66 -10.51 6.20
CA GLN A 24 -10.23 -10.55 4.82
C GLN A 24 -8.77 -10.15 4.67
N THR A 25 -8.18 -10.59 3.57
CA THR A 25 -6.84 -10.22 3.14
C THR A 25 -6.94 -9.83 1.67
N HIS A 26 -6.32 -8.71 1.32
CA HIS A 26 -6.30 -8.24 -0.06
C HIS A 26 -4.91 -7.76 -0.43
N ALA A 27 -4.33 -8.40 -1.45
CA ALA A 27 -3.07 -7.94 -2.03
C ALA A 27 -3.39 -7.11 -3.26
N GLY A 28 -2.92 -5.87 -3.27
CA GLY A 28 -3.03 -5.01 -4.44
C GLY A 28 -2.17 -5.52 -5.60
N VAL A 29 -2.40 -4.99 -6.79
CA VAL A 29 -1.56 -5.30 -7.94
C VAL A 29 -0.15 -4.76 -7.73
N LYS A 30 0.83 -5.44 -8.32
CA LYS A 30 2.22 -5.01 -8.22
C LYS A 30 2.47 -3.83 -9.14
N PHE A 31 3.32 -2.93 -8.68
CA PHE A 31 3.77 -1.77 -9.43
C PHE A 31 5.30 -1.73 -9.44
N LYS A 32 5.86 -1.15 -10.47
CA LYS A 32 7.30 -1.06 -10.62
C LYS A 32 7.90 -0.12 -9.59
N GLY A 33 8.86 -0.62 -8.82
CA GLY A 33 9.66 0.19 -7.93
C GLY A 33 10.89 0.75 -8.63
N ASP A 34 11.68 1.53 -7.90
CA ASP A 34 12.87 2.16 -8.48
C ASP A 34 13.90 1.15 -8.96
N GLY A 35 13.99 -0.01 -8.30
CA GLY A 35 14.90 -1.06 -8.72
C GLY A 35 14.56 -1.66 -10.08
N TYR A 36 13.28 -1.64 -10.46
CA TYR A 36 12.87 -2.08 -11.78
C TYR A 36 13.48 -1.22 -12.88
N TYR A 37 13.61 0.08 -12.62
CA TYR A 37 14.15 1.04 -13.59
C TYR A 37 15.65 1.20 -13.48
N GLY A 38 16.29 0.51 -12.55
CA GLY A 38 17.72 0.67 -12.31
C GLY A 38 18.10 1.97 -11.63
N ARG A 39 17.15 2.62 -10.97
CA ARG A 39 17.43 3.83 -10.21
C ARG A 39 18.06 3.48 -8.86
N SER A 40 18.78 4.44 -8.28
CA SER A 40 19.54 4.21 -7.05
C SER A 40 19.08 5.02 -5.86
N ASP A 41 18.18 5.98 -6.01
CA ASP A 41 17.68 6.76 -4.87
C ASP A 41 16.63 6.01 -4.05
N GLY A 42 15.78 5.23 -4.69
CA GLY A 42 14.85 4.34 -4.01
C GLY A 42 13.84 5.02 -3.09
N ILE A 43 13.58 6.31 -3.26
CA ILE A 43 12.69 7.05 -2.38
C ILE A 43 11.25 6.90 -2.82
N HIS A 44 10.39 6.45 -1.90
CA HIS A 44 8.97 6.23 -2.17
C HIS A 44 8.15 6.93 -1.12
N THR A 45 6.97 7.43 -1.53
CA THR A 45 5.97 7.98 -0.62
C THR A 45 4.64 7.32 -0.93
N VAL A 46 3.99 6.79 0.10
CA VAL A 46 2.68 6.15 -0.06
C VAL A 46 1.67 6.88 0.81
N GLN A 47 0.46 7.04 0.28
CA GLN A 47 -0.65 7.65 0.99
C GLN A 47 -1.82 6.69 1.01
N TYR A 48 -2.23 6.28 2.20
CA TYR A 48 -3.42 5.45 2.41
C TYR A 48 -4.59 6.36 2.78
N THR A 49 -5.67 6.30 2.05
CA THR A 49 -6.92 7.00 2.39
C THR A 49 -7.98 5.97 2.69
N VAL A 50 -8.52 6.01 3.91
CA VAL A 50 -9.43 4.99 4.42
C VAL A 50 -10.66 5.63 5.04
N THR A 51 -11.77 4.87 5.08
CA THR A 51 -13.02 5.29 5.67
C THR A 51 -13.58 4.15 6.51
N GLY A 52 -13.70 4.37 7.81
CA GLY A 52 -14.20 3.36 8.76
C GLY A 52 -13.40 2.08 8.76
N PHE A 53 -12.14 2.14 8.38
CA PHE A 53 -11.30 0.97 8.16
C PHE A 53 -10.86 0.35 9.47
N GLN A 54 -10.97 -0.98 9.55
CA GLN A 54 -10.39 -1.77 10.63
C GLN A 54 -9.55 -2.89 10.03
N GLY A 55 -8.27 -2.87 10.31
CA GLY A 55 -7.32 -3.83 9.77
C GLY A 55 -5.92 -3.27 9.73
N ASN A 56 -5.09 -3.89 8.91
CA ASN A 56 -3.71 -3.46 8.67
C ASN A 56 -3.49 -3.20 7.20
N ILE A 57 -2.74 -2.14 6.90
CA ILE A 57 -2.21 -1.91 5.56
C ILE A 57 -0.70 -1.80 5.69
N ASP A 58 0.01 -2.50 4.83
CA ASP A 58 1.46 -2.41 4.71
C ASP A 58 1.83 -2.31 3.25
N MET A 59 2.98 -1.70 2.96
CA MET A 59 3.61 -1.88 1.67
C MET A 59 4.43 -3.14 1.72
N GLN A 60 4.35 -3.93 0.66
CA GLN A 60 5.20 -5.08 0.43
C GLN A 60 6.07 -4.84 -0.80
N ALA A 61 7.23 -5.45 -0.80
CA ALA A 61 8.19 -5.29 -1.87
C ALA A 61 8.86 -6.61 -2.19
N THR A 62 9.52 -6.65 -3.33
CA THR A 62 10.30 -7.81 -3.74
C THR A 62 11.43 -7.39 -4.66
N LEU A 63 12.50 -8.16 -4.66
CA LEU A 63 13.60 -8.01 -5.61
C LEU A 63 13.49 -9.00 -6.77
N ALA A 64 12.51 -9.89 -6.73
CA ALA A 64 12.29 -10.85 -7.80
C ALA A 64 11.71 -10.16 -9.03
N ILE A 65 12.21 -10.51 -10.20
CA ILE A 65 11.71 -9.96 -11.47
C ILE A 65 10.33 -10.52 -11.78
N ASN A 66 10.12 -11.80 -11.49
CA ASN A 66 8.84 -12.47 -11.67
C ASN A 66 8.41 -13.06 -10.33
N PRO A 67 7.86 -12.24 -9.41
CA PRO A 67 7.62 -12.71 -8.06
C PRO A 67 6.49 -13.73 -7.97
N THR A 68 6.68 -14.71 -7.09
CA THR A 68 5.64 -15.61 -6.63
C THR A 68 5.11 -15.09 -5.29
N ALA A 69 4.09 -15.77 -4.74
CA ALA A 69 3.50 -15.36 -3.48
C ALA A 69 4.51 -15.33 -2.32
N ASP A 70 5.54 -16.16 -2.38
CA ASP A 70 6.55 -16.27 -1.31
C ASP A 70 7.68 -15.26 -1.42
N ASP A 71 7.71 -14.47 -2.47
CA ASP A 71 8.84 -13.55 -2.73
C ASP A 71 8.64 -12.17 -2.10
N TRP A 72 7.48 -11.91 -1.55
CA TRP A 72 7.13 -10.60 -1.01
C TRP A 72 7.51 -10.48 0.46
N PHE A 73 7.99 -9.30 0.85
CA PHE A 73 8.26 -8.99 2.25
C PHE A 73 7.65 -7.64 2.59
N THR A 74 7.35 -7.46 3.88
CA THR A 74 6.78 -6.21 4.38
C THR A 74 7.87 -5.16 4.51
N VAL A 75 7.58 -3.97 3.99
CA VAL A 75 8.51 -2.84 4.13
C VAL A 75 8.29 -2.20 5.50
N THR A 76 9.34 -2.16 6.29
CA THR A 76 9.31 -1.57 7.63
C THR A 76 8.95 -0.09 7.56
N GLY A 77 8.10 0.36 8.47
CA GLY A 77 7.74 1.77 8.58
C GLY A 77 6.59 2.20 7.68
N THR A 78 5.88 1.25 7.05
CA THR A 78 4.74 1.56 6.19
C THR A 78 3.41 1.07 6.76
N ASN A 79 3.40 0.54 7.97
CA ASN A 79 2.22 -0.06 8.56
C ASN A 79 1.20 0.99 9.01
N LEU A 80 -0.05 0.80 8.60
CA LEU A 80 -1.20 1.46 9.20
C LEU A 80 -2.05 0.38 9.86
N THR A 81 -2.17 0.45 11.18
CA THR A 81 -3.06 -0.44 11.94
C THR A 81 -4.20 0.39 12.49
N SER A 82 -5.42 -0.03 12.21
CA SER A 82 -6.61 0.65 12.69
C SER A 82 -7.58 -0.40 13.23
N THR A 83 -7.68 -0.48 14.55
CA THR A 83 -8.55 -1.44 15.24
C THR A 83 -9.50 -0.77 16.21
N ASP A 84 -9.58 0.56 16.18
CA ASP A 84 -10.42 1.32 17.09
C ASP A 84 -11.86 1.34 16.59
N ASP A 85 -12.75 0.77 17.37
CA ASP A 85 -14.16 0.68 17.03
C ASP A 85 -14.89 2.02 17.13
N SER A 86 -14.25 3.05 17.68
CA SER A 86 -14.88 4.36 17.80
C SER A 86 -15.09 5.04 16.46
N GLY A 87 -14.39 4.60 15.42
CA GLY A 87 -14.40 5.23 14.11
C GLY A 87 -13.56 6.49 14.03
N GLN A 88 -12.93 6.87 15.12
CA GLN A 88 -12.23 8.15 15.20
C GLN A 88 -10.90 8.14 14.49
N TYR A 89 -10.17 7.03 14.54
CA TYR A 89 -8.83 6.92 13.99
C TYR A 89 -8.77 6.14 12.70
N ASN A 90 -9.91 5.62 12.24
CA ASN A 90 -9.94 4.74 11.08
C ASN A 90 -10.58 5.41 9.85
N THR A 91 -10.57 6.74 9.84
CA THR A 91 -10.97 7.54 8.67
C THR A 91 -9.96 8.64 8.46
N GLY A 92 -9.49 8.79 7.24
CA GLY A 92 -8.55 9.85 6.87
C GLY A 92 -7.44 9.36 5.99
N SER A 93 -6.45 10.23 5.79
CA SER A 93 -5.28 9.95 4.95
C SER A 93 -4.03 9.85 5.81
N HIS A 94 -3.21 8.84 5.52
CA HIS A 94 -1.97 8.56 6.27
C HIS A 94 -0.83 8.41 5.27
N VAL A 95 0.27 9.10 5.50
CA VAL A 95 1.40 9.16 4.57
C VAL A 95 2.63 8.55 5.22
N PHE A 96 3.31 7.71 4.47
CA PHE A 96 4.55 7.07 4.88
C PHE A 96 5.60 7.19 3.79
N ASN A 97 6.85 7.42 4.18
CA ASN A 97 7.98 7.40 3.28
C ASN A 97 8.81 6.17 3.55
N PHE A 98 9.33 5.56 2.49
CA PHE A 98 10.22 4.42 2.65
C PHE A 98 11.26 4.43 1.55
N THR A 99 12.37 3.78 1.81
CA THR A 99 13.52 3.77 0.90
C THR A 99 13.95 2.34 0.62
N GLY A 100 14.24 2.05 -0.64
CA GLY A 100 14.76 0.79 -1.08
C GLY A 100 14.65 0.68 -2.59
N ASN A 101 15.60 -0.02 -3.20
CA ASN A 101 15.61 -0.20 -4.65
C ASN A 101 14.87 -1.47 -5.03
N PHE A 102 13.59 -1.52 -4.69
CA PHE A 102 12.73 -2.67 -4.93
C PHE A 102 12.37 -2.78 -6.41
N VAL A 103 12.27 -3.99 -6.90
CA VAL A 103 11.83 -4.23 -8.29
C VAL A 103 10.33 -4.02 -8.41
N TRP A 104 9.56 -4.61 -7.50
CA TRP A 104 8.11 -4.45 -7.46
C TRP A 104 7.68 -4.07 -6.05
N VAL A 105 6.61 -3.29 -5.97
CA VAL A 105 5.95 -2.93 -4.72
C VAL A 105 4.45 -3.13 -4.86
N ARG A 106 3.78 -3.39 -3.75
CA ARG A 106 2.32 -3.48 -3.70
C ARG A 106 1.81 -3.08 -2.33
N ALA A 107 0.56 -2.66 -2.26
CA ALA A 107 -0.12 -2.48 -0.99
C ALA A 107 -0.74 -3.81 -0.56
N TYR A 108 -0.72 -4.09 0.73
CA TYR A 108 -1.23 -5.34 1.27
C TYR A 108 -2.11 -5.06 2.47
N ILE A 109 -3.36 -5.49 2.39
CA ILE A 109 -4.34 -5.33 3.47
C ILE A 109 -4.50 -6.68 4.15
N SER A 110 -4.38 -6.69 5.48
CA SER A 110 -4.54 -7.92 6.26
C SER A 110 -5.39 -7.64 7.50
N ASN A 111 -5.92 -8.70 8.11
CA ASN A 111 -6.80 -8.61 9.27
C ASN A 111 -7.93 -7.59 9.06
N TRP A 112 -8.42 -7.50 7.85
CA TRP A 112 -9.41 -6.52 7.43
C TRP A 112 -10.78 -6.98 7.87
N THR A 113 -11.36 -6.29 8.83
CA THR A 113 -12.64 -6.66 9.44
C THR A 113 -13.75 -5.70 9.11
N ASP A 114 -13.46 -4.48 8.68
CA ASP A 114 -14.49 -3.50 8.36
C ASP A 114 -13.91 -2.35 7.54
N GLY A 115 -14.81 -1.63 6.87
CA GLY A 115 -14.51 -0.35 6.23
C GLY A 115 -13.97 -0.45 4.82
N THR A 116 -13.55 0.70 4.33
CA THR A 116 -13.14 0.89 2.95
C THR A 116 -11.75 1.49 2.89
N VAL A 117 -10.92 0.94 2.00
CA VAL A 117 -9.69 1.59 1.57
C VAL A 117 -10.04 2.36 0.30
N SER A 118 -10.22 3.66 0.43
CA SER A 118 -10.69 4.49 -0.67
C SER A 118 -9.65 4.62 -1.76
N SER A 119 -8.39 4.77 -1.38
CA SER A 119 -7.29 4.77 -2.32
C SER A 119 -5.96 4.53 -1.64
N VAL A 120 -5.03 4.00 -2.39
CA VAL A 120 -3.61 4.00 -2.02
C VAL A 120 -2.86 4.60 -3.20
N LEU A 121 -2.16 5.69 -2.93
CA LEU A 121 -1.37 6.39 -3.93
C LEU A 121 0.10 6.17 -3.64
N LEU A 122 0.87 5.93 -4.68
CA LEU A 122 2.31 5.72 -4.58
C LEU A 122 3.03 6.72 -5.48
N ASN A 123 4.02 7.38 -4.92
CA ASN A 123 4.92 8.26 -5.67
C ASN A 123 6.35 7.77 -5.48
N HIS A 124 7.09 7.77 -6.58
CA HIS A 124 8.50 7.37 -6.54
C HIS A 124 9.33 8.01 -7.64
#